data_73cd9d6b9bec7a5cb4c4cc6856b801f8
#
_entry.id   73cd9d6b9bec7a5cb4c4cc6856b801f8
#
_cell.length_a   1.000
_cell.length_b   1.000
_cell.length_c   1.000
_cell.angle_alpha   90.00
_cell.angle_beta   90.00
_cell.angle_gamma   90.00
#
_symmetry.space_group_name_H-M   'P 1'
#
loop_
_entity.id
_entity.type
_entity.pdbx_description
1 polymer ?
#
loop_
_entity_poly.entity_id
_entity_poly.type
_entity_poly.pdbx_seq_one_letter_code
_entity_poly.pdbx_strand_id
1 'polypeptide(L)'
;MANDNQIAFLCSRLKELREKNGCTMDDMAKKIDVLEGLEPGTGMNKSSISRVEGGKTAEKTLLEMARKYCKVFGMSESQTEQFFRGEKVAVPDT
;
A
#
# COMPACT_ATOMS: atom_id res chain seq x y z
N MET A 1 12.45 -9.55 12.09
CA MET A 1 12.68 -8.95 10.76
C MET A 1 12.06 -9.82 9.68
N ALA A 2 11.43 -9.17 8.70
CA ALA A 2 10.88 -9.90 7.56
C ALA A 2 12.01 -10.43 6.69
N ASN A 3 11.87 -11.65 6.18
CA ASN A 3 12.83 -12.17 5.21
C ASN A 3 12.42 -11.77 3.79
N ASP A 4 13.25 -12.07 2.81
CA ASP A 4 13.01 -11.67 1.41
C ASP A 4 11.67 -12.22 0.87
N ASN A 5 11.29 -13.41 1.28
CA ASN A 5 10.02 -14.01 0.84
C ASN A 5 8.82 -13.25 1.42
N GLN A 6 8.91 -12.81 2.66
CA GLN A 6 7.85 -12.04 3.31
C GLN A 6 7.75 -10.65 2.66
N ILE A 7 8.88 -10.05 2.34
CA ILE A 7 8.92 -8.74 1.66
C ILE A 7 8.29 -8.86 0.27
N ALA A 8 8.69 -9.86 -0.51
CA ALA A 8 8.12 -10.08 -1.85
C ALA A 8 6.62 -10.36 -1.78
N PHE A 9 6.19 -11.13 -0.80
CA PHE A 9 4.78 -11.46 -0.60
C PHE A 9 3.97 -10.19 -0.29
N LEU A 10 4.47 -9.36 0.62
CA LEU A 10 3.81 -8.11 0.97
C LEU A 10 3.72 -7.16 -0.23
N CYS A 11 4.80 -7.02 -0.99
CA CYS A 11 4.81 -6.20 -2.21
C CYS A 11 3.75 -6.67 -3.21
N SER A 12 3.64 -7.98 -3.42
CA SER A 12 2.62 -8.55 -4.30
C SER A 12 1.21 -8.26 -3.80
N ARG A 13 1.00 -8.34 -2.49
CA ARG A 13 -0.31 -8.05 -1.90
C ARG A 13 -0.69 -6.58 -2.04
N LEU A 14 0.27 -5.68 -1.91
CA LEU A 14 0.00 -4.24 -2.12
C LEU A 14 -0.41 -3.97 -3.55
N LYS A 15 0.29 -4.54 -4.50
CA LYS A 15 -0.07 -4.40 -5.92
C LYS A 15 -1.47 -4.96 -6.18
N GLU A 16 -1.76 -6.14 -5.66
CA GLU A 16 -3.06 -6.78 -5.82
C GLU A 16 -4.18 -5.93 -5.20
N LEU A 17 -3.96 -5.39 -4.01
CA LEU A 17 -4.92 -4.53 -3.34
C LEU A 17 -5.23 -3.29 -4.19
N ARG A 18 -4.19 -2.66 -4.72
CA ARG A 18 -4.34 -1.49 -5.58
C ARG A 18 -5.14 -1.84 -6.85
N GLU A 19 -4.74 -2.90 -7.53
CA GLU A 19 -5.38 -3.31 -8.80
C GLU A 19 -6.83 -3.75 -8.60
N LYS A 20 -7.10 -4.45 -7.51
CA LYS A 20 -8.44 -4.88 -7.15
C LYS A 20 -9.40 -3.71 -6.97
N ASN A 21 -8.89 -2.56 -6.53
CA ASN A 21 -9.67 -1.36 -6.33
C ASN A 21 -9.64 -0.41 -7.54
N GLY A 22 -9.14 -0.90 -8.66
CA GLY A 22 -9.15 -0.16 -9.91
C GLY A 22 -8.22 1.05 -9.96
N CYS A 23 -7.18 1.08 -9.12
CA CYS A 23 -6.25 2.20 -9.06
C CYS A 23 -5.00 1.92 -9.87
N THR A 24 -4.58 2.90 -10.69
CA THR A 24 -3.26 2.88 -11.31
C THR A 24 -2.23 3.29 -10.26
N MET A 25 -0.94 3.15 -10.59
CA MET A 25 0.13 3.62 -9.70
C MET A 25 0.02 5.13 -9.47
N ASP A 26 -0.33 5.88 -10.51
CA ASP A 26 -0.51 7.34 -10.41
C ASP A 26 -1.70 7.68 -9.50
N ASP A 27 -2.80 6.97 -9.66
CA ASP A 27 -3.99 7.14 -8.80
C ASP A 27 -3.64 6.87 -7.34
N MET A 28 -2.88 5.81 -7.10
CA MET A 28 -2.48 5.44 -5.74
C MET A 28 -1.60 6.51 -5.10
N ALA A 29 -0.66 7.05 -5.86
CA ALA A 29 0.21 8.13 -5.39
C ALA A 29 -0.63 9.35 -4.97
N LYS A 30 -1.60 9.72 -5.79
CA LYS A 30 -2.49 10.85 -5.48
C LYS A 30 -3.35 10.59 -4.25
N LYS A 31 -3.86 9.38 -4.10
CA LYS A 31 -4.67 9.01 -2.94
C LYS A 31 -3.86 9.06 -1.65
N ILE A 32 -2.61 8.65 -1.70
CA ILE A 32 -1.71 8.74 -0.54
C ILE A 32 -1.44 10.21 -0.19
N ASP A 33 -1.22 11.06 -1.19
CA ASP A 33 -1.04 12.49 -0.95
C ASP A 33 -2.25 13.08 -0.20
N VAL A 34 -3.45 12.77 -0.64
CA VAL A 34 -4.68 13.23 0.02
C VAL A 34 -4.75 12.70 1.46
N LEU A 35 -4.41 11.45 1.68
CA LEU A 35 -4.37 10.84 3.01
C LEU A 35 -3.42 11.59 3.94
N GLU A 36 -2.30 12.07 3.42
CA GLU A 36 -1.28 12.81 4.17
C GLU A 36 -1.62 14.30 4.33
N GLY A 37 -2.76 14.73 3.81
CA GLY A 37 -3.16 16.15 3.85
C GLY A 37 -2.47 17.01 2.81
N LEU A 38 -1.90 16.40 1.78
CA LEU A 38 -1.22 17.12 0.69
C LEU A 38 -2.14 17.23 -0.53
N GLU A 39 -1.80 18.15 -1.42
CA GLU A 39 -2.48 18.21 -2.69
C GLU A 39 -2.07 17.03 -3.57
N PRO A 40 -3.01 16.41 -4.32
CA PRO A 40 -2.69 15.27 -5.17
C PRO A 40 -1.58 15.59 -6.17
N GLY A 41 -0.57 14.73 -6.22
CA GLY A 41 0.54 14.87 -7.16
C GLY A 41 1.70 15.71 -6.67
N THR A 42 1.64 16.25 -5.44
CA THR A 42 2.70 17.14 -4.94
C THR A 42 3.75 16.43 -4.08
N GLY A 43 3.42 15.31 -3.45
CA GLY A 43 4.35 14.60 -2.56
C GLY A 43 4.82 13.27 -3.13
N MET A 44 3.90 12.40 -3.47
CA MET A 44 4.21 11.07 -3.97
C MET A 44 4.01 11.02 -5.50
N ASN A 45 4.73 10.11 -6.17
CA ASN A 45 4.58 9.95 -7.61
C ASN A 45 4.54 8.47 -7.97
N LYS A 46 4.24 8.20 -9.24
CA LYS A 46 4.16 6.84 -9.79
C LYS A 46 5.44 6.03 -9.54
N SER A 47 6.61 6.67 -9.65
CA SER A 47 7.89 6.00 -9.44
C SER A 47 8.03 5.50 -8.01
N SER A 48 7.54 6.26 -7.02
CA SER A 48 7.55 5.85 -5.63
C SER A 48 6.71 4.59 -5.41
N ILE A 49 5.52 4.56 -6.01
CA ILE A 49 4.63 3.38 -5.94
C ILE A 49 5.29 2.18 -6.60
N SER A 50 5.91 2.38 -7.77
CA SER A 50 6.60 1.32 -8.49
C SER A 50 7.73 0.71 -7.65
N ARG A 51 8.50 1.54 -6.96
CA ARG A 51 9.59 1.07 -6.09
C ARG A 51 9.06 0.25 -4.91
N VAL A 52 7.99 0.72 -4.29
CA VAL A 52 7.38 0.01 -3.17
C VAL A 52 6.90 -1.37 -3.61
N GLU A 53 6.15 -1.43 -4.68
CA GLU A 53 5.60 -2.70 -5.18
C GLU A 53 6.65 -3.60 -5.79
N GLY A 54 7.77 -3.03 -6.22
CA GLY A 54 8.90 -3.78 -6.76
C GLY A 54 9.92 -4.26 -5.72
N GLY A 55 9.68 -3.97 -4.43
CA GLY A 55 10.58 -4.38 -3.37
C GLY A 55 11.90 -3.61 -3.33
N LYS A 56 11.91 -2.40 -3.87
CA LYS A 56 13.14 -1.60 -4.00
C LYS A 56 13.29 -0.55 -2.91
N THR A 57 12.49 -0.62 -1.87
CA THR A 57 12.54 0.29 -0.74
C THR A 57 13.05 -0.45 0.49
N ALA A 58 13.50 0.30 1.50
CA ALA A 58 13.85 -0.27 2.79
C ALA A 58 12.60 -0.90 3.43
N GLU A 59 12.80 -1.93 4.25
CA GLU A 59 11.72 -2.63 4.95
C GLU A 59 10.82 -1.65 5.71
N LYS A 60 11.41 -0.71 6.44
CA LYS A 60 10.66 0.29 7.19
C LYS A 60 9.73 1.09 6.28
N THR A 61 10.24 1.54 5.14
CA THR A 61 9.46 2.30 4.17
C THR A 61 8.32 1.44 3.61
N LEU A 62 8.61 0.19 3.31
CA LEU A 62 7.60 -0.75 2.82
C LEU A 62 6.45 -0.92 3.82
N LEU A 63 6.78 -1.11 5.09
CA LEU A 63 5.77 -1.27 6.14
C LEU A 63 4.94 -0.01 6.32
N GLU A 64 5.56 1.16 6.29
CA GLU A 64 4.84 2.44 6.36
C GLU A 64 3.89 2.60 5.18
N MET A 65 4.35 2.30 3.98
CA MET A 65 3.54 2.38 2.77
C MET A 65 2.38 1.39 2.80
N ALA A 66 2.62 0.18 3.30
CA ALA A 66 1.56 -0.81 3.44
C ALA A 66 0.43 -0.31 4.34
N ARG A 67 0.77 0.34 5.45
CA ARG A 67 -0.23 0.95 6.32
C ARG A 67 -1.01 2.06 5.61
N LYS A 68 -0.33 2.88 4.82
CA LYS A 68 -0.97 3.93 4.03
C LYS A 68 -1.93 3.36 2.99
N TYR A 69 -1.53 2.29 2.31
CA TYR A 69 -2.42 1.59 1.37
C TYR A 69 -3.70 1.14 2.09
N CYS A 70 -3.56 0.50 3.23
CA CYS A 70 -4.71 0.02 3.99
C CYS A 70 -5.62 1.17 4.40
N LYS A 71 -5.07 2.28 4.86
CA LYS A 71 -5.85 3.46 5.25
C LYS A 71 -6.58 4.08 4.05
N VAL A 72 -5.94 4.14 2.89
CA VAL A 72 -6.55 4.67 1.66
C VAL A 72 -7.83 3.91 1.34
N PHE A 73 -7.83 2.59 1.56
CA PHE A 73 -8.98 1.75 1.25
C PHE A 73 -9.91 1.52 2.45
N GLY A 74 -9.74 2.31 3.52
CA GLY A 74 -10.65 2.30 4.64
C GLY A 74 -10.56 1.09 5.57
N MET A 75 -9.44 0.40 5.58
CA MET A 75 -9.24 -0.75 6.45
C MET A 75 -9.04 -0.32 7.91
N SER A 76 -9.64 -1.05 8.84
CA SER A 76 -9.42 -0.86 10.27
C SER A 76 -8.03 -1.35 10.67
N GLU A 77 -7.58 -1.03 11.89
CA GLU A 77 -6.32 -1.54 12.41
C GLU A 77 -6.29 -3.08 12.42
N SER A 78 -7.39 -3.69 12.82
CA SER A 78 -7.53 -5.14 12.83
C SER A 78 -7.38 -5.73 11.44
N GLN A 79 -8.02 -5.13 10.45
CA GLN A 79 -7.91 -5.55 9.06
C GLN A 79 -6.50 -5.34 8.51
N THR A 80 -5.85 -4.24 8.90
CA THR A 80 -4.47 -3.94 8.51
C THR A 80 -3.53 -5.02 9.03
N GLU A 81 -3.69 -5.42 10.29
CA GLU A 81 -2.88 -6.50 10.88
C GLU A 81 -3.10 -7.82 10.16
N GLN A 82 -4.35 -8.14 9.84
CA GLN A 82 -4.68 -9.34 9.06
C GLN A 82 -3.99 -9.32 7.70
N PHE A 83 -4.01 -8.16 7.05
CA PHE A 83 -3.33 -7.97 5.77
C PHE A 83 -1.83 -8.28 5.89
N PHE A 84 -1.17 -7.76 6.93
CA PHE A 84 0.25 -8.00 7.16
C PHE A 84 0.57 -9.48 7.44
N ARG A 85 -0.37 -10.21 8.05
CA ARG A 85 -0.20 -11.62 8.33
C ARG A 85 -0.50 -12.52 7.13
N GLY A 86 -0.88 -11.93 6.00
CA GLY A 86 -1.19 -12.67 4.79
C GLY A 86 -2.60 -13.24 4.74
N GLU A 87 -3.46 -12.86 5.68
CA GLU A 87 -4.86 -13.29 5.68
C GLU A 87 -5.67 -12.51 4.65
N LYS A 88 -6.70 -13.13 4.14
CA LYS A 88 -7.62 -12.45 3.23
C LYS A 88 -8.44 -11.43 4.01
N VAL A 89 -8.50 -10.22 3.51
CA VAL A 89 -9.23 -9.13 4.14
C VAL A 89 -10.23 -8.56 3.14
N ALA A 90 -11.48 -8.45 3.55
CA ALA A 90 -12.49 -7.78 2.76
C ALA A 90 -12.25 -6.27 2.84
N VAL A 91 -12.13 -5.60 1.69
CA VAL A 91 -12.01 -4.15 1.65
C VAL A 91 -13.42 -3.58 1.84
N PRO A 92 -13.61 -2.63 2.77
CA PRO A 92 -14.93 -2.03 2.98
C PRO A 92 -15.45 -1.39 1.71
N ASP A 93 -16.74 -1.55 1.45
CA ASP A 93 -17.41 -0.84 0.36
C ASP A 93 -17.50 0.64 0.71
N THR A 94 -17.11 1.47 -0.22
CA THR A 94 -17.17 2.92 -0.07
C THR A 94 -18.32 3.51 -0.84
#